data_1d57eab4c67aae150ce2149e3da19f33
#
_entry.id   1d57eab4c67aae150ce2149e3da19f33
#
_cell.length_a   1.000
_cell.length_b   1.000
_cell.length_c   1.000
_cell.angle_alpha   90.00
_cell.angle_beta   90.00
_cell.angle_gamma   90.00
#
_symmetry.space_group_name_H-M   'P 1'
#
loop_
_entity.id
_entity.type
_entity.pdbx_description
1 polymer ?
#
loop_
_entity_poly.entity_id
_entity_poly.type
_entity_poly.pdbx_seq_one_letter_code
_entity_poly.pdbx_strand_id
1 'polypeptide(L)'
;RSFKTYGENGTGKKRYYLHSEEEAEEHNQRLGASFKPGEFTPWEDIPPGTDMMFYEGLHGMVVHDKVNMAQYVDLGVGVVPIVNLEWIQKIQRDNKERGYTPEVIVDTILRRMPDYVNVITPQFSFTDINFQRVPTVDTSNPFIARDIPTPDESMVIIRFKRVDKWGIDFPWLLNMIPHSFMSRRNTIVVPGGKMVYAMELILTPIIHDMLAKRKK
;
A
#
# COMPACT_ATOMS: atom_id res chain seq x y z
N ARG A 1 -11.10 -13.03 8.13
CA ARG A 1 -11.41 -13.38 9.53
C ARG A 1 -10.75 -12.39 10.50
N SER A 2 -9.44 -12.16 10.43
CA SER A 2 -8.70 -11.29 11.37
C SER A 2 -9.26 -9.86 11.44
N PHE A 3 -9.52 -9.20 10.32
CA PHE A 3 -10.13 -7.86 10.27
C PHE A 3 -11.47 -7.80 11.02
N LYS A 4 -12.36 -8.74 10.72
CA LYS A 4 -13.67 -8.82 11.38
C LYS A 4 -13.51 -9.00 12.89
N THR A 5 -12.72 -9.99 13.31
CA THR A 5 -12.52 -10.29 14.73
C THR A 5 -11.90 -9.11 15.48
N TYR A 6 -10.90 -8.45 14.89
CA TYR A 6 -10.29 -7.27 15.51
C TYR A 6 -11.25 -6.08 15.56
N GLY A 7 -11.98 -5.80 14.47
CA GLY A 7 -12.95 -4.70 14.41
C GLY A 7 -14.10 -4.85 15.41
N GLU A 8 -14.57 -6.09 15.59
CA GLU A 8 -15.69 -6.37 16.51
C GLU A 8 -15.27 -6.48 17.99
N ASN A 9 -14.09 -7.03 18.27
CA ASN A 9 -13.69 -7.42 19.62
C ASN A 9 -12.43 -6.69 20.14
N GLY A 10 -11.73 -5.93 19.32
CA GLY A 10 -10.44 -5.31 19.66
C GLY A 10 -9.31 -6.32 19.94
N THR A 11 -9.52 -7.58 19.57
CA THR A 11 -8.56 -8.68 19.78
C THR A 11 -8.42 -9.49 18.49
N GLY A 12 -7.39 -10.34 18.43
CA GLY A 12 -7.18 -11.20 17.27
C GLY A 12 -5.89 -11.97 17.37
N LYS A 13 -5.54 -12.66 16.30
CA LYS A 13 -4.29 -13.38 16.17
C LYS A 13 -3.52 -12.91 14.96
N LYS A 14 -2.20 -12.87 15.08
CA LYS A 14 -1.26 -12.56 14.01
C LYS A 14 -0.25 -13.69 13.84
N ARG A 15 0.34 -13.77 12.67
CA ARG A 15 1.51 -14.57 12.37
C ARG A 15 2.31 -13.89 11.27
N TYR A 16 3.55 -14.23 11.15
CA TYR A 16 4.45 -13.69 10.14
C TYR A 16 4.80 -14.75 9.11
N TYR A 17 4.88 -14.36 7.85
CA TYR A 17 5.51 -15.13 6.80
C TYR A 17 6.94 -14.63 6.67
N LEU A 18 7.90 -15.52 6.75
CA LEU A 18 9.33 -15.18 6.78
C LEU A 18 9.87 -15.14 5.35
N HIS A 19 10.32 -13.98 4.92
CA HIS A 19 10.78 -13.77 3.55
C HIS A 19 12.30 -13.94 3.40
N SER A 20 13.07 -13.77 4.47
CA SER A 20 14.53 -13.79 4.45
C SER A 20 15.11 -14.55 5.62
N GLU A 21 16.40 -14.91 5.53
CA GLU A 21 17.16 -15.50 6.64
C GLU A 21 17.21 -14.58 7.85
N GLU A 22 17.33 -13.27 7.63
CA GLU A 22 17.37 -12.26 8.70
C GLU A 22 16.06 -12.24 9.50
N GLU A 23 14.90 -12.19 8.82
CA GLU A 23 13.58 -12.29 9.45
C GLU A 23 13.41 -13.62 10.20
N ALA A 24 13.88 -14.73 9.61
CA ALA A 24 13.82 -16.02 10.24
C ALA A 24 14.68 -16.07 11.51
N GLU A 25 15.87 -15.51 11.50
CA GLU A 25 16.76 -15.46 12.66
C GLU A 25 16.19 -14.61 13.80
N GLU A 26 15.64 -13.42 13.50
CA GLU A 26 14.95 -12.57 14.48
C GLU A 26 13.83 -13.33 15.20
N HIS A 27 12.95 -13.97 14.41
CA HIS A 27 11.83 -14.72 14.97
C HIS A 27 12.26 -15.99 15.69
N ASN A 28 13.33 -16.66 15.25
CA ASN A 28 13.90 -17.82 15.94
C ASN A 28 14.45 -17.45 17.31
N GLN A 29 15.17 -16.34 17.41
CA GLN A 29 15.66 -15.83 18.71
C GLN A 29 14.51 -15.48 19.65
N ARG A 30 13.46 -14.80 19.13
CA ARG A 30 12.30 -14.40 19.93
C ARG A 30 11.46 -15.57 20.41
N LEU A 31 11.28 -16.62 19.58
CA LEU A 31 10.36 -17.74 19.84
C LEU A 31 11.07 -19.02 20.33
N GLY A 32 12.40 -19.05 20.35
CA GLY A 32 13.16 -20.24 20.67
C GLY A 32 12.95 -21.38 19.65
N ALA A 33 12.83 -21.06 18.35
CA ALA A 33 12.47 -21.95 17.28
C ALA A 33 13.57 -22.01 16.19
N SER A 34 13.30 -22.73 15.08
CA SER A 34 14.23 -22.91 13.97
C SER A 34 13.50 -22.79 12.62
N PHE A 35 12.76 -21.71 12.45
CA PHE A 35 12.07 -21.43 11.17
C PHE A 35 13.06 -21.06 10.07
N LYS A 36 12.63 -21.31 8.83
CA LYS A 36 13.36 -20.96 7.60
C LYS A 36 12.56 -19.95 6.77
N PRO A 37 13.21 -19.23 5.84
CA PRO A 37 12.50 -18.47 4.82
C PRO A 37 11.47 -19.32 4.09
N GLY A 38 10.29 -18.75 3.83
CA GLY A 38 9.16 -19.45 3.23
C GLY A 38 8.20 -20.11 4.23
N GLU A 39 8.49 -20.07 5.52
CA GLU A 39 7.63 -20.62 6.57
C GLU A 39 6.82 -19.53 7.27
N PHE A 40 5.77 -19.96 7.98
CA PHE A 40 4.98 -19.07 8.86
C PHE A 40 5.35 -19.31 10.31
N THR A 41 5.40 -18.23 11.11
CA THR A 41 5.43 -18.35 12.57
C THR A 41 4.11 -18.94 13.10
N PRO A 42 4.08 -19.50 14.31
CA PRO A 42 2.84 -19.83 14.99
C PRO A 42 1.90 -18.63 15.13
N TRP A 43 0.61 -18.91 15.32
CA TRP A 43 -0.36 -17.89 15.63
C TRP A 43 -0.15 -17.36 17.06
N GLU A 44 0.07 -16.04 17.16
CA GLU A 44 0.21 -15.31 18.41
C GLU A 44 -1.00 -14.38 18.62
N ASP A 45 -1.39 -14.19 19.86
CA ASP A 45 -2.43 -13.21 20.17
C ASP A 45 -1.92 -11.78 19.95
N ILE A 46 -2.79 -10.92 19.43
CA ILE A 46 -2.50 -9.48 19.35
C ILE A 46 -2.43 -8.96 20.80
N PRO A 47 -1.40 -8.16 21.14
CA PRO A 47 -1.25 -7.63 22.48
C PRO A 47 -2.51 -6.91 22.98
N PRO A 48 -2.93 -7.11 24.23
CA PRO A 48 -4.07 -6.39 24.79
C PRO A 48 -3.79 -4.88 24.81
N GLY A 49 -4.84 -4.09 24.62
CA GLY A 49 -4.72 -2.63 24.58
C GLY A 49 -4.20 -2.09 23.24
N THR A 50 -4.13 -2.91 22.20
CA THR A 50 -3.83 -2.46 20.84
C THR A 50 -4.95 -1.54 20.34
N ASP A 51 -4.61 -0.29 20.02
CA ASP A 51 -5.59 0.72 19.61
C ASP A 51 -5.92 0.68 18.11
N MET A 52 -5.02 0.17 17.28
CA MET A 52 -5.16 0.13 15.83
C MET A 52 -4.52 -1.12 15.23
N MET A 53 -5.15 -1.69 14.21
CA MET A 53 -4.56 -2.71 13.37
C MET A 53 -4.20 -2.10 12.02
N PHE A 54 -2.92 -2.12 11.68
CA PHE A 54 -2.43 -1.75 10.37
C PHE A 54 -2.25 -3.00 9.52
N TYR A 55 -2.74 -2.95 8.29
CA TYR A 55 -2.53 -4.01 7.30
C TYR A 55 -1.94 -3.42 6.02
N GLU A 56 -0.85 -3.98 5.57
CA GLU A 56 -0.26 -3.74 4.26
C GLU A 56 -0.37 -5.01 3.42
N GLY A 57 -0.78 -4.88 2.17
CA GLY A 57 -0.82 -5.99 1.23
C GLY A 57 -1.80 -5.81 0.09
N LEU A 58 -1.79 -6.76 -0.84
CA LEU A 58 -2.51 -6.70 -2.11
C LEU A 58 -4.04 -6.92 -1.99
N HIS A 59 -4.55 -7.33 -0.83
CA HIS A 59 -5.94 -7.79 -0.70
C HIS A 59 -6.72 -7.12 0.43
N GLY A 60 -6.25 -5.95 0.90
CA GLY A 60 -6.86 -5.24 2.03
C GLY A 60 -8.25 -4.67 1.78
N MET A 61 -8.59 -4.39 0.53
CA MET A 61 -9.85 -3.75 0.13
C MET A 61 -10.66 -4.60 -0.87
N VAL A 62 -10.43 -5.90 -0.92
CA VAL A 62 -11.13 -6.80 -1.84
C VAL A 62 -12.62 -6.82 -1.55
N VAL A 63 -13.42 -6.59 -2.60
CA VAL A 63 -14.87 -6.78 -2.62
C VAL A 63 -15.21 -7.70 -3.78
N HIS A 64 -15.73 -8.87 -3.46
CA HIS A 64 -16.18 -9.88 -4.41
C HIS A 64 -17.40 -10.60 -3.84
N ASP A 65 -18.15 -11.35 -4.64
CA ASP A 65 -19.44 -11.96 -4.29
C ASP A 65 -19.52 -12.61 -2.91
N LYS A 66 -18.44 -13.25 -2.47
CA LYS A 66 -18.37 -13.97 -1.19
C LYS A 66 -17.50 -13.28 -0.12
N VAL A 67 -16.80 -12.23 -0.48
CA VAL A 67 -15.82 -11.56 0.39
C VAL A 67 -15.94 -10.06 0.23
N ASN A 68 -16.18 -9.36 1.33
CA ASN A 68 -16.12 -7.90 1.37
C ASN A 68 -15.18 -7.49 2.52
N MET A 69 -13.92 -7.22 2.18
CA MET A 69 -12.92 -6.76 3.15
C MET A 69 -13.08 -5.28 3.48
N ALA A 70 -13.50 -4.48 2.50
CA ALA A 70 -13.64 -3.03 2.66
C ALA A 70 -14.61 -2.63 3.78
N GLN A 71 -15.61 -3.47 4.10
CA GLN A 71 -16.57 -3.21 5.18
C GLN A 71 -15.95 -3.21 6.59
N TYR A 72 -14.76 -3.79 6.75
CA TYR A 72 -14.06 -3.88 8.04
C TYR A 72 -12.87 -2.91 8.15
N VAL A 73 -12.76 -1.98 7.20
CA VAL A 73 -11.64 -1.03 7.13
C VAL A 73 -12.15 0.38 7.38
N ASP A 74 -11.64 1.04 8.39
CA ASP A 74 -12.03 2.42 8.74
C ASP A 74 -11.37 3.45 7.82
N LEU A 75 -10.11 3.20 7.44
CA LEU A 75 -9.33 4.02 6.52
C LEU A 75 -8.63 3.12 5.48
N GLY A 76 -9.08 3.19 4.24
CA GLY A 76 -8.46 2.52 3.10
C GLY A 76 -7.55 3.47 2.33
N VAL A 77 -6.25 3.14 2.28
CA VAL A 77 -5.24 3.90 1.54
C VAL A 77 -4.71 3.05 0.38
N GLY A 78 -4.80 3.58 -0.84
CA GLY A 78 -4.18 2.98 -2.01
C GLY A 78 -2.85 3.67 -2.31
N VAL A 79 -1.78 2.88 -2.39
CA VAL A 79 -0.47 3.35 -2.85
C VAL A 79 -0.11 2.56 -4.08
N VAL A 80 -0.17 3.19 -5.24
CA VAL A 80 -0.03 2.51 -6.52
C VAL A 80 0.72 3.37 -7.53
N PRO A 81 1.74 2.84 -8.21
CA PRO A 81 2.26 3.48 -9.41
C PRO A 81 1.30 3.29 -10.60
N ILE A 82 1.52 4.00 -11.69
CA ILE A 82 0.90 3.60 -12.96
C ILE A 82 1.43 2.22 -13.37
N VAL A 83 0.64 1.46 -14.12
CA VAL A 83 0.94 0.06 -14.47
C VAL A 83 2.31 -0.13 -15.13
N ASN A 84 2.71 0.77 -16.01
CA ASN A 84 4.03 0.68 -16.66
C ASN A 84 5.17 0.83 -15.66
N LEU A 85 5.06 1.78 -14.72
CA LEU A 85 6.06 1.94 -13.65
C LEU A 85 6.10 0.72 -12.74
N GLU A 86 4.95 0.16 -12.39
CA GLU A 86 4.87 -1.06 -11.58
C GLU A 86 5.59 -2.24 -12.24
N TRP A 87 5.42 -2.41 -13.55
CA TRP A 87 6.10 -3.47 -14.29
C TRP A 87 7.61 -3.23 -14.39
N ILE A 88 8.05 -2.00 -14.66
CA ILE A 88 9.47 -1.64 -14.65
C ILE A 88 10.09 -1.99 -13.29
N GLN A 89 9.46 -1.55 -12.20
CA GLN A 89 9.92 -1.84 -10.84
C GLN A 89 9.98 -3.35 -10.57
N LYS A 90 8.94 -4.09 -10.97
CA LYS A 90 8.89 -5.54 -10.79
C LYS A 90 10.00 -6.25 -11.58
N ILE A 91 10.20 -5.90 -12.84
CA ILE A 91 11.23 -6.51 -13.69
C ILE A 91 12.62 -6.26 -13.08
N GLN A 92 12.93 -5.02 -12.71
CA GLN A 92 14.23 -4.68 -12.14
C GLN A 92 14.47 -5.37 -10.79
N ARG A 93 13.47 -5.36 -9.91
CA ARG A 93 13.57 -6.02 -8.59
C ARG A 93 13.76 -7.53 -8.73
N ASP A 94 12.86 -8.21 -9.45
CA ASP A 94 12.86 -9.66 -9.53
C ASP A 94 14.10 -10.19 -10.30
N ASN A 95 14.65 -9.38 -11.21
CA ASN A 95 15.92 -9.70 -11.87
C ASN A 95 17.13 -9.54 -10.92
N LYS A 96 17.24 -8.38 -10.23
CA LYS A 96 18.40 -8.06 -9.38
C LYS A 96 18.42 -8.86 -8.07
N GLU A 97 17.26 -8.98 -7.41
CA GLU A 97 17.17 -9.56 -6.08
C GLU A 97 16.88 -11.06 -6.09
N ARG A 98 16.17 -11.55 -7.11
CA ARG A 98 15.71 -12.95 -7.19
C ARG A 98 16.37 -13.75 -8.30
N GLY A 99 17.16 -13.10 -9.16
CA GLY A 99 17.91 -13.75 -10.23
C GLY A 99 17.06 -14.30 -11.38
N TYR A 100 15.79 -13.90 -11.50
CA TYR A 100 14.95 -14.31 -12.63
C TYR A 100 15.34 -13.57 -13.90
N THR A 101 15.24 -14.25 -15.06
CA THR A 101 15.44 -13.57 -16.34
C THR A 101 14.26 -12.67 -16.68
N PRO A 102 14.47 -11.58 -17.43
CA PRO A 102 13.39 -10.68 -17.86
C PRO A 102 12.22 -11.41 -18.54
N GLU A 103 12.50 -12.43 -19.38
CA GLU A 103 11.49 -13.22 -20.09
C GLU A 103 10.57 -13.96 -19.11
N VAL A 104 11.11 -14.60 -18.07
CA VAL A 104 10.34 -15.31 -17.04
C VAL A 104 9.47 -14.33 -16.24
N ILE A 105 10.00 -13.13 -15.98
CA ILE A 105 9.25 -12.10 -15.25
C ILE A 105 8.11 -11.57 -16.11
N VAL A 106 8.36 -11.28 -17.37
CA VAL A 106 7.32 -10.82 -18.33
C VAL A 106 6.22 -11.87 -18.50
N ASP A 107 6.57 -13.14 -18.69
CA ASP A 107 5.60 -14.25 -18.73
C ASP A 107 4.73 -14.28 -17.45
N THR A 108 5.37 -14.13 -16.30
CA THR A 108 4.67 -14.08 -15.01
C THR A 108 3.71 -12.90 -14.91
N ILE A 109 4.11 -11.70 -15.38
CA ILE A 109 3.25 -10.52 -15.42
C ILE A 109 2.03 -10.79 -16.31
N LEU A 110 2.24 -11.28 -17.52
CA LEU A 110 1.16 -11.51 -18.48
C LEU A 110 0.19 -12.59 -17.99
N ARG A 111 0.70 -13.68 -17.41
CA ARG A 111 -0.11 -14.75 -16.85
C ARG A 111 -0.95 -14.29 -15.65
N ARG A 112 -0.46 -13.32 -14.85
CA ARG A 112 -1.15 -12.75 -13.70
C ARG A 112 -2.04 -11.56 -14.03
N MET A 113 -2.10 -11.14 -15.30
CA MET A 113 -2.91 -10.01 -15.72
C MET A 113 -4.39 -10.12 -15.36
N PRO A 114 -5.06 -11.29 -15.49
CA PRO A 114 -6.44 -11.44 -15.05
C PRO A 114 -6.65 -11.16 -13.56
N ASP A 115 -5.73 -11.61 -12.71
CA ASP A 115 -5.78 -11.33 -11.26
C ASP A 115 -5.61 -9.83 -11.01
N TYR A 116 -4.68 -9.18 -11.72
CA TYR A 116 -4.44 -7.75 -11.60
C TYR A 116 -5.68 -6.94 -11.97
N VAL A 117 -6.29 -7.22 -13.12
CA VAL A 117 -7.46 -6.49 -13.63
C VAL A 117 -8.72 -6.77 -12.81
N ASN A 118 -8.95 -8.02 -12.39
CA ASN A 118 -10.21 -8.42 -11.76
C ASN A 118 -10.18 -8.37 -10.24
N VAL A 119 -9.00 -8.39 -9.60
CA VAL A 119 -8.89 -8.45 -8.14
C VAL A 119 -8.13 -7.25 -7.57
N ILE A 120 -6.99 -6.87 -8.17
CA ILE A 120 -6.13 -5.83 -7.59
C ILE A 120 -6.66 -4.43 -7.90
N THR A 121 -6.82 -4.09 -9.18
CA THR A 121 -7.20 -2.73 -9.58
C THR A 121 -8.59 -2.28 -9.09
N PRO A 122 -9.62 -3.16 -9.03
CA PRO A 122 -10.93 -2.74 -8.53
C PRO A 122 -10.92 -2.24 -7.08
N GLN A 123 -9.96 -2.68 -6.27
CA GLN A 123 -9.84 -2.27 -4.86
C GLN A 123 -9.64 -0.75 -4.70
N PHE A 124 -8.97 -0.10 -5.65
CA PHE A 124 -8.75 1.35 -5.61
C PHE A 124 -10.03 2.19 -5.75
N SER A 125 -11.14 1.59 -6.17
CA SER A 125 -12.46 2.23 -6.13
C SER A 125 -13.07 2.25 -4.73
N PHE A 126 -12.60 1.39 -3.83
CA PHE A 126 -13.09 1.29 -2.44
C PHE A 126 -12.22 2.06 -1.46
N THR A 127 -10.96 2.35 -1.78
CA THR A 127 -10.05 3.13 -0.93
C THR A 127 -10.54 4.57 -0.73
N ASP A 128 -10.29 5.14 0.44
CA ASP A 128 -10.63 6.53 0.79
C ASP A 128 -9.67 7.51 0.13
N ILE A 129 -8.38 7.20 0.12
CA ILE A 129 -7.31 8.05 -0.40
C ILE A 129 -6.41 7.20 -1.29
N ASN A 130 -6.10 7.68 -2.49
CA ASN A 130 -5.15 7.03 -3.40
C ASN A 130 -3.95 7.93 -3.67
N PHE A 131 -2.76 7.40 -3.49
CA PHE A 131 -1.49 7.99 -3.87
C PHE A 131 -0.98 7.28 -5.13
N GLN A 132 -1.08 7.93 -6.29
CA GLN A 132 -0.65 7.36 -7.55
C GLN A 132 0.61 8.05 -8.04
N ARG A 133 1.72 7.32 -8.11
CA ARG A 133 2.96 7.81 -8.69
C ARG A 133 2.92 7.68 -10.22
N VAL A 134 3.18 8.80 -10.89
CA VAL A 134 3.16 8.92 -12.35
C VAL A 134 4.50 9.50 -12.80
N PRO A 135 5.32 8.76 -13.57
CA PRO A 135 6.53 9.29 -14.15
C PRO A 135 6.26 10.43 -15.13
N THR A 136 7.19 11.38 -15.20
CA THR A 136 7.23 12.47 -16.17
C THR A 136 8.18 12.18 -17.33
N VAL A 137 8.83 11.01 -17.30
CA VAL A 137 9.68 10.48 -18.36
C VAL A 137 8.96 9.36 -19.13
N ASP A 138 9.46 9.00 -20.31
CA ASP A 138 8.86 7.97 -21.13
C ASP A 138 8.93 6.59 -20.46
N THR A 139 7.77 6.00 -20.26
CA THR A 139 7.57 4.63 -19.75
C THR A 139 6.69 3.81 -20.69
N SER A 140 6.56 4.20 -21.94
CA SER A 140 5.64 3.58 -22.93
C SER A 140 5.93 2.09 -23.17
N ASN A 141 7.19 1.68 -23.07
CA ASN A 141 7.57 0.27 -23.16
C ASN A 141 8.26 -0.20 -21.85
N PRO A 142 7.49 -0.70 -20.88
CA PRO A 142 8.03 -1.12 -19.58
C PRO A 142 8.95 -2.35 -19.67
N PHE A 143 8.87 -3.14 -20.73
CA PHE A 143 9.64 -4.38 -20.88
C PHE A 143 11.10 -4.14 -21.29
N ILE A 144 11.42 -2.99 -21.86
CA ILE A 144 12.78 -2.65 -22.28
C ILE A 144 13.38 -1.49 -21.46
N ALA A 145 12.66 -0.98 -20.49
CA ALA A 145 13.15 0.10 -19.65
C ALA A 145 14.37 -0.36 -18.83
N ARG A 146 15.48 0.38 -18.94
CA ARG A 146 16.74 0.06 -18.26
C ARG A 146 16.76 0.53 -16.82
N ASP A 147 16.12 1.67 -16.56
CA ASP A 147 16.13 2.34 -15.27
C ASP A 147 14.72 2.54 -14.72
N ILE A 148 14.62 2.51 -13.40
CA ILE A 148 13.38 2.88 -12.72
C ILE A 148 13.35 4.41 -12.62
N PRO A 149 12.30 5.09 -13.12
CA PRO A 149 12.14 6.53 -12.91
C PRO A 149 12.32 6.93 -11.46
N THR A 150 13.13 7.95 -11.21
CA THR A 150 13.39 8.47 -9.86
C THR A 150 12.16 9.21 -9.30
N PRO A 151 12.10 9.49 -8.00
CA PRO A 151 11.07 10.36 -7.43
C PRO A 151 11.01 11.73 -8.10
N ASP A 152 12.14 12.34 -8.44
CA ASP A 152 12.19 13.67 -9.08
C ASP A 152 11.74 13.64 -10.56
N GLU A 153 11.77 12.47 -11.19
CA GLU A 153 11.21 12.22 -12.51
C GLU A 153 9.74 11.79 -12.46
N SER A 154 9.04 12.14 -11.39
CA SER A 154 7.66 11.70 -11.16
C SER A 154 6.83 12.80 -10.50
N MET A 155 5.52 12.69 -10.66
CA MET A 155 4.51 13.39 -9.87
C MET A 155 3.69 12.35 -9.09
N VAL A 156 3.08 12.77 -7.98
CA VAL A 156 2.12 11.94 -7.24
C VAL A 156 0.74 12.58 -7.30
N ILE A 157 -0.21 11.84 -7.83
CA ILE A 157 -1.62 12.23 -7.89
C ILE A 157 -2.29 11.67 -6.64
N ILE A 158 -2.77 12.54 -5.76
CA ILE A 158 -3.43 12.16 -4.51
C ILE A 158 -4.92 12.46 -4.65
N ARG A 159 -5.71 11.41 -4.77
CA ARG A 159 -7.16 11.50 -4.93
C ARG A 159 -7.90 11.10 -3.66
N PHE A 160 -8.82 11.91 -3.22
CA PHE A 160 -9.72 11.64 -2.11
C PHE A 160 -11.09 11.20 -2.64
N LYS A 161 -11.60 10.08 -2.14
CA LYS A 161 -12.93 9.57 -2.53
C LYS A 161 -14.02 10.49 -2.02
N ARG A 162 -13.93 10.90 -0.75
CA ARG A 162 -14.81 11.88 -0.11
C ARG A 162 -13.98 12.90 0.67
N VAL A 163 -14.06 14.14 0.24
CA VAL A 163 -13.29 15.24 0.85
C VAL A 163 -13.83 15.58 2.23
N ASP A 164 -15.16 15.56 2.37
CA ASP A 164 -15.90 15.87 3.60
C ASP A 164 -15.62 14.89 4.75
N LYS A 165 -15.37 13.62 4.44
CA LYS A 165 -15.15 12.58 5.46
C LYS A 165 -13.99 12.87 6.40
N TRP A 166 -12.93 13.47 5.88
CA TRP A 166 -11.65 13.63 6.58
C TRP A 166 -11.27 15.09 6.86
N GLY A 167 -12.12 16.05 6.52
CA GLY A 167 -11.87 17.46 6.76
C GLY A 167 -10.60 18.00 6.09
N ILE A 168 -10.33 17.56 4.84
CA ILE A 168 -9.10 17.92 4.13
C ILE A 168 -9.07 19.41 3.79
N ASP A 169 -8.06 20.10 4.29
CA ASP A 169 -7.78 21.52 3.98
C ASP A 169 -6.79 21.59 2.80
N PHE A 170 -7.34 21.69 1.59
CA PHE A 170 -6.51 21.83 0.38
C PHE A 170 -5.71 23.12 0.32
N PRO A 171 -6.23 24.31 0.68
CA PRO A 171 -5.44 25.53 0.77
C PRO A 171 -4.20 25.36 1.67
N TRP A 172 -4.38 24.75 2.83
CA TRP A 172 -3.27 24.46 3.73
C TRP A 172 -2.26 23.49 3.11
N LEU A 173 -2.71 22.38 2.51
CA LEU A 173 -1.82 21.42 1.85
C LEU A 173 -1.02 22.06 0.72
N LEU A 174 -1.65 22.88 -0.13
CA LEU A 174 -0.98 23.62 -1.20
C LEU A 174 0.10 24.56 -0.68
N ASN A 175 -0.14 25.19 0.46
CA ASN A 175 0.85 26.04 1.10
C ASN A 175 2.02 25.25 1.71
N MET A 176 1.74 24.08 2.29
CA MET A 176 2.75 23.24 2.93
C MET A 176 3.61 22.44 1.93
N ILE A 177 3.09 22.14 0.75
CA ILE A 177 3.79 21.33 -0.25
C ILE A 177 4.14 22.19 -1.47
N PRO A 178 5.36 22.75 -1.56
CA PRO A 178 5.77 23.59 -2.70
C PRO A 178 5.60 22.85 -4.03
N HIS A 179 5.20 23.59 -5.06
CA HIS A 179 4.96 23.11 -6.42
C HIS A 179 3.81 22.09 -6.56
N SER A 180 2.95 22.00 -5.55
CA SER A 180 1.69 21.27 -5.65
C SER A 180 0.59 22.11 -6.29
N PHE A 181 -0.42 21.44 -6.87
CA PHE A 181 -1.58 22.10 -7.46
C PHE A 181 -2.80 21.19 -7.44
N MET A 182 -3.99 21.79 -7.51
CA MET A 182 -5.23 21.04 -7.66
C MET A 182 -5.46 20.70 -9.12
N SER A 183 -5.58 19.41 -9.46
CA SER A 183 -6.00 18.96 -10.79
C SER A 183 -7.53 18.80 -10.89
N ARG A 184 -8.17 18.53 -9.76
CA ARG A 184 -9.64 18.47 -9.61
C ARG A 184 -10.00 18.87 -8.19
N ARG A 185 -11.30 19.12 -7.92
CA ARG A 185 -11.80 19.53 -6.59
C ARG A 185 -11.45 18.55 -5.45
N ASN A 186 -11.13 17.31 -5.75
CA ASN A 186 -10.78 16.25 -4.79
C ASN A 186 -9.42 15.61 -5.07
N THR A 187 -8.57 16.29 -5.84
CA THR A 187 -7.30 15.69 -6.29
C THR A 187 -6.20 16.75 -6.28
N ILE A 188 -5.21 16.56 -5.43
CA ILE A 188 -3.98 17.34 -5.41
C ILE A 188 -2.86 16.58 -6.12
N VAL A 189 -2.01 17.27 -6.84
CA VAL A 189 -0.81 16.74 -7.47
C VAL A 189 0.39 17.36 -6.79
N VAL A 190 1.35 16.50 -6.41
CA VAL A 190 2.58 16.92 -5.72
C VAL A 190 3.79 16.36 -6.45
N PRO A 191 4.98 17.00 -6.34
CA PRO A 191 6.23 16.43 -6.86
C PRO A 191 6.50 15.06 -6.24
N GLY A 192 7.03 14.12 -7.03
CA GLY A 192 7.25 12.74 -6.57
C GLY A 192 8.19 12.62 -5.38
N GLY A 193 9.22 13.46 -5.29
CA GLY A 193 10.11 13.55 -4.12
C GLY A 193 9.42 14.04 -2.83
N LYS A 194 8.17 14.53 -2.92
CA LYS A 194 7.37 14.97 -1.77
C LYS A 194 6.30 13.97 -1.35
N MET A 195 6.28 12.77 -1.92
CA MET A 195 5.25 11.76 -1.65
C MET A 195 5.15 11.41 -0.16
N VAL A 196 6.26 11.08 0.48
CA VAL A 196 6.29 10.70 1.91
C VAL A 196 5.82 11.86 2.79
N TYR A 197 6.31 13.06 2.52
CA TYR A 197 5.89 14.27 3.24
C TYR A 197 4.39 14.55 3.08
N ALA A 198 3.87 14.39 1.87
CA ALA A 198 2.43 14.53 1.64
C ALA A 198 1.60 13.47 2.38
N MET A 199 2.09 12.21 2.41
CA MET A 199 1.45 11.14 3.20
C MET A 199 1.42 11.50 4.68
N GLU A 200 2.51 11.99 5.23
CA GLU A 200 2.61 12.41 6.64
C GLU A 200 1.61 13.53 6.96
N LEU A 201 1.58 14.60 6.16
CA LEU A 201 0.67 15.73 6.36
C LEU A 201 -0.81 15.32 6.28
N ILE A 202 -1.14 14.36 5.43
CA ILE A 202 -2.52 13.92 5.21
C ILE A 202 -2.95 12.86 6.22
N LEU A 203 -2.13 11.83 6.44
CA LEU A 203 -2.53 10.66 7.22
C LEU A 203 -2.39 10.87 8.72
N THR A 204 -1.39 11.62 9.18
CA THR A 204 -1.18 11.84 10.62
C THR A 204 -2.40 12.45 11.32
N PRO A 205 -2.99 13.57 10.85
CA PRO A 205 -4.17 14.12 11.50
C PRO A 205 -5.38 13.19 11.44
N ILE A 206 -5.55 12.44 10.35
CA ILE A 206 -6.64 11.46 10.21
C ILE A 206 -6.50 10.35 11.25
N ILE A 207 -5.30 9.79 11.39
CA ILE A 207 -5.02 8.71 12.35
C ILE A 207 -5.22 9.22 13.79
N HIS A 208 -4.75 10.42 14.11
CA HIS A 208 -4.96 11.02 15.43
C HIS A 208 -6.45 11.21 15.75
N ASP A 209 -7.25 11.70 14.80
CA ASP A 209 -8.70 11.84 14.97
C ASP A 209 -9.40 10.49 15.18
N MET A 210 -9.01 9.46 14.42
CA MET A 210 -9.53 8.10 14.58
C MET A 210 -9.21 7.54 15.98
N LEU A 211 -7.99 7.68 16.45
CA LEU A 211 -7.58 7.23 17.78
C LEU A 211 -8.30 7.99 18.90
N ALA A 212 -8.49 9.29 18.75
CA ALA A 212 -9.24 10.11 19.71
C ALA A 212 -10.72 9.72 19.80
N LYS A 213 -11.34 9.36 18.68
CA LYS A 213 -12.74 8.89 18.62
C LYS A 213 -12.93 7.52 19.26
N ARG A 214 -11.93 6.64 19.21
CA ARG A 214 -11.99 5.31 19.83
C ARG A 214 -11.97 5.38 21.37
N LYS A 215 -11.31 6.37 21.94
CA LYS A 215 -11.18 6.54 23.40
C LYS A 215 -12.44 7.12 24.08
N LYS A 216 -13.44 7.46 23.28
CA LYS A 216 -14.77 7.90 23.76
C LYS A 216 -15.76 6.75 23.72
#